data_36ec2cc6f65f47721f33b544bc82e3be
#
_entry.id   36ec2cc6f65f47721f33b544bc82e3be
#
_cell.length_a   1.000
_cell.length_b   1.000
_cell.length_c   1.000
_cell.angle_alpha   90.00
_cell.angle_beta   90.00
_cell.angle_gamma   90.00
#
_symmetry.space_group_name_H-M   'P 1'
#
loop_
_entity.id
_entity.type
_entity.pdbx_description
1 polymer ?
#
loop_
_entity_poly.entity_id
_entity_poly.type
_entity_poly.pdbx_seq_one_letter_code
_entity_poly.pdbx_strand_id
1 'polypeptide(L)'
;EYSRARAEYLRQLESAFQERDKRKNENYVKEYVRHFLDNEPIPGIANEYTIINQIAPAIPVTALNQMMQQMVTDSNQVVALFGPEKEGLKLPTEDAIKNLLKAVKSEKLTPYVDKVSNEPLMKEAPKGGKIISEKKDDIFGTTMLTLSNGVKVIIKKTDFKADEIRMKGVSMGGSSLFPDSEIININGLDAVALGGLGNFSAIELEKVLAGKKASVN
;
A
#
# COMPACT_ATOMS: atom_id res chain seq x y z
N GLU A 1 0.01 -4.76 14.31
CA GLU A 1 0.53 -3.65 13.45
C GLU A 1 2.02 -3.79 13.17
N TYR A 2 2.87 -3.89 14.20
CA TYR A 2 4.33 -4.00 14.00
C TYR A 2 4.73 -5.11 13.02
N SER A 3 4.19 -6.32 13.15
CA SER A 3 4.51 -7.44 12.25
C SER A 3 4.13 -7.16 10.80
N ARG A 4 3.02 -6.44 10.57
CA ARG A 4 2.60 -6.01 9.23
C ARG A 4 3.52 -4.94 8.67
N ALA A 5 3.80 -3.89 9.45
CA ALA A 5 4.71 -2.82 9.03
C ALA A 5 6.09 -3.37 8.68
N ARG A 6 6.60 -4.33 9.48
CA ARG A 6 7.86 -5.02 9.20
C ARG A 6 7.78 -5.83 7.91
N ALA A 7 6.70 -6.60 7.70
CA ALA A 7 6.53 -7.38 6.48
C ALA A 7 6.47 -6.49 5.23
N GLU A 8 5.77 -5.37 5.32
CA GLU A 8 5.68 -4.38 4.23
C GLU A 8 7.05 -3.76 3.93
N TYR A 9 7.79 -3.34 4.96
CA TYR A 9 9.13 -2.79 4.79
C TYR A 9 10.10 -3.79 4.15
N LEU A 10 10.10 -5.04 4.63
CA LEU A 10 10.95 -6.10 4.06
C LEU A 10 10.56 -6.42 2.61
N ARG A 11 9.28 -6.38 2.27
CA ARG A 11 8.82 -6.57 0.89
C ARG A 11 9.25 -5.42 -0.03
N GLN A 12 9.19 -4.18 0.45
CA GLN A 12 9.68 -3.02 -0.31
C GLN A 12 11.19 -3.11 -0.55
N LEU A 13 11.93 -3.51 0.47
CA LEU A 13 13.39 -3.70 0.39
C LEU A 13 13.76 -4.83 -0.58
N GLU A 14 13.04 -5.94 -0.53
CA GLU A 14 13.21 -7.04 -1.48
C GLU A 14 12.95 -6.59 -2.92
N SER A 15 11.87 -5.86 -3.17
CA SER A 15 11.56 -5.30 -4.49
C SER A 15 12.69 -4.38 -4.97
N ALA A 16 13.19 -3.50 -4.09
CA ALA A 16 14.30 -2.61 -4.42
C ALA A 16 15.59 -3.39 -4.75
N PHE A 17 15.86 -4.49 -4.05
CA PHE A 17 16.99 -5.37 -4.32
C PHE A 17 16.84 -6.12 -5.66
N GLN A 18 15.65 -6.62 -5.97
CA GLN A 18 15.38 -7.30 -7.24
C GLN A 18 15.54 -6.33 -8.44
N GLU A 19 15.16 -5.07 -8.25
CA GLU A 19 15.24 -4.01 -9.27
C GLU A 19 16.57 -3.22 -9.25
N ARG A 20 17.58 -3.67 -8.51
CA ARG A 20 18.83 -2.91 -8.30
C ARG A 20 19.53 -2.47 -9.58
N ASP A 21 19.52 -3.34 -10.60
CA ASP A 21 20.18 -3.07 -11.89
C ASP A 21 19.35 -2.15 -12.80
N LYS A 22 18.10 -1.85 -12.42
CA LYS A 22 17.15 -1.02 -13.17
C LYS A 22 16.66 0.17 -12.33
N ARG A 23 17.45 0.53 -11.32
CA ARG A 23 17.15 1.61 -10.39
C ARG A 23 17.22 2.96 -11.09
N LYS A 24 16.23 3.82 -10.85
CA LYS A 24 16.20 5.18 -11.43
C LYS A 24 17.24 6.08 -10.77
N ASN A 25 17.83 7.00 -11.57
CA ASN A 25 18.79 7.99 -11.07
C ASN A 25 18.26 8.85 -9.92
N GLU A 26 16.96 9.15 -9.92
CA GLU A 26 16.28 9.89 -8.84
C GLU A 26 16.52 9.25 -7.45
N ASN A 27 16.56 7.93 -7.36
CA ASN A 27 16.77 7.23 -6.10
C ASN A 27 18.21 7.39 -5.60
N TYR A 28 19.20 7.39 -6.51
CA TYR A 28 20.59 7.67 -6.15
C TYR A 28 20.78 9.12 -5.71
N VAL A 29 20.16 10.07 -6.40
CA VAL A 29 20.21 11.48 -6.02
C VAL A 29 19.67 11.67 -4.60
N LYS A 30 18.53 11.06 -4.28
CA LYS A 30 17.95 11.14 -2.92
C LYS A 30 18.91 10.59 -1.84
N GLU A 31 19.61 9.50 -2.11
CA GLU A 31 20.61 8.95 -1.19
C GLU A 31 21.79 9.89 -1.00
N TYR A 32 22.34 10.43 -2.08
CA TYR A 32 23.48 11.34 -2.02
C TYR A 32 23.13 12.65 -1.30
N VAL A 33 21.91 13.18 -1.51
CA VAL A 33 21.45 14.38 -0.81
C VAL A 33 21.33 14.12 0.69
N ARG A 34 20.73 13.01 1.12
CA ARG A 34 20.63 12.66 2.53
C ARG A 34 22.01 12.41 3.16
N HIS A 35 22.91 11.75 2.43
CA HIS A 35 24.29 11.60 2.90
C HIS A 35 24.97 12.95 3.11
N PHE A 36 24.81 13.88 2.17
CA PHE A 36 25.42 15.21 2.26
C PHE A 36 24.86 16.06 3.41
N LEU A 37 23.53 16.04 3.57
CA LEU A 37 22.85 16.88 4.57
C LEU A 37 22.90 16.28 5.98
N ASP A 38 22.71 14.97 6.09
CA ASP A 38 22.45 14.29 7.36
C ASP A 38 23.54 13.28 7.73
N ASN A 39 24.59 13.18 6.89
CA ASN A 39 25.66 12.19 7.04
C ASN A 39 25.15 10.73 7.10
N GLU A 40 24.02 10.46 6.43
CA GLU A 40 23.41 9.13 6.36
C GLU A 40 24.31 8.17 5.56
N PRO A 41 24.62 6.96 6.05
CA PRO A 41 25.45 6.00 5.33
C PRO A 41 24.82 5.59 3.99
N ILE A 42 25.65 5.33 2.98
CA ILE A 42 25.24 4.79 1.67
C ILE A 42 25.79 3.37 1.52
N PRO A 43 25.20 2.35 2.14
CA PRO A 43 25.69 0.97 2.05
C PRO A 43 25.47 0.33 0.67
N GLY A 44 24.58 0.90 -0.11
CA GLY A 44 24.02 0.31 -1.32
C GLY A 44 22.98 -0.78 -1.03
N ILE A 45 22.01 -0.92 -1.93
CA ILE A 45 20.83 -1.75 -1.70
C ILE A 45 21.12 -3.22 -1.39
N ALA A 46 22.20 -3.79 -1.93
CA ALA A 46 22.57 -5.18 -1.68
C ALA A 46 22.99 -5.41 -0.22
N ASN A 47 23.80 -4.50 0.31
CA ASN A 47 24.22 -4.56 1.71
C ASN A 47 23.05 -4.21 2.65
N GLU A 48 22.27 -3.19 2.30
CA GLU A 48 21.07 -2.81 3.05
C GLU A 48 20.10 -3.99 3.16
N TYR A 49 19.81 -4.67 2.05
CA TYR A 49 18.97 -5.86 2.02
C TYR A 49 19.49 -6.95 2.96
N THR A 50 20.79 -7.22 2.93
CA THR A 50 21.42 -8.24 3.78
C THR A 50 21.32 -7.86 5.25
N ILE A 51 21.71 -6.65 5.61
CA ILE A 51 21.73 -6.15 6.99
C ILE A 51 20.33 -6.12 7.58
N ILE A 52 19.37 -5.54 6.85
CA ILE A 52 18.01 -5.39 7.36
C ILE A 52 17.32 -6.75 7.53
N ASN A 53 17.51 -7.70 6.62
CA ASN A 53 16.95 -9.04 6.78
C ASN A 53 17.54 -9.80 7.99
N GLN A 54 18.77 -9.50 8.40
CA GLN A 54 19.35 -10.06 9.61
C GLN A 54 18.83 -9.38 10.89
N ILE A 55 18.67 -8.06 10.86
CA ILE A 55 18.35 -7.27 12.06
C ILE A 55 16.84 -7.22 12.32
N ALA A 56 16.02 -7.01 11.30
CA ALA A 56 14.58 -6.76 11.46
C ALA A 56 13.82 -7.86 12.24
N PRO A 57 14.12 -9.17 12.08
CA PRO A 57 13.48 -10.21 12.88
C PRO A 57 13.81 -10.15 14.38
N ALA A 58 14.99 -9.61 14.71
CA ALA A 58 15.49 -9.52 16.09
C ALA A 58 14.98 -8.30 16.86
N ILE A 59 14.37 -7.30 16.18
CA ILE A 59 13.84 -6.11 16.84
C ILE A 59 12.50 -6.46 17.51
N PRO A 60 12.40 -6.41 18.86
CA PRO A 60 11.14 -6.66 19.54
C PRO A 60 10.25 -5.41 19.53
N VAL A 61 8.93 -5.60 19.58
CA VAL A 61 7.95 -4.49 19.64
C VAL A 61 8.17 -3.59 20.86
N THR A 62 8.70 -4.15 21.95
CA THR A 62 9.02 -3.40 23.18
C THR A 62 10.07 -2.33 22.96
N ALA A 63 11.07 -2.59 22.11
CA ALA A 63 12.08 -1.58 21.77
C ALA A 63 11.46 -0.38 21.02
N LEU A 64 10.53 -0.64 20.11
CA LEU A 64 9.79 0.42 19.41
C LEU A 64 8.93 1.23 20.38
N ASN A 65 8.22 0.57 21.29
CA ASN A 65 7.39 1.26 22.29
C ASN A 65 8.25 2.15 23.18
N GLN A 66 9.44 1.69 23.61
CA GLN A 66 10.39 2.51 24.39
C GLN A 66 10.89 3.71 23.59
N MET A 67 11.25 3.52 22.32
CA MET A 67 11.67 4.60 21.44
C MET A 67 10.57 5.66 21.27
N MET A 68 9.33 5.23 21.05
CA MET A 68 8.19 6.13 20.91
C MET A 68 7.94 6.97 22.18
N GLN A 69 8.13 6.39 23.37
CA GLN A 69 8.04 7.13 24.62
C GLN A 69 9.10 8.22 24.75
N GLN A 70 10.28 8.01 24.17
CA GLN A 70 11.37 9.00 24.17
C GLN A 70 11.15 10.11 23.13
N MET A 71 10.39 9.87 22.07
CA MET A 71 10.11 10.86 21.02
C MET A 71 9.10 11.93 21.45
N VAL A 72 8.21 11.61 22.40
CA VAL A 72 7.21 12.55 22.91
C VAL A 72 7.67 13.11 24.25
N THR A 73 8.25 14.30 24.23
CA THR A 73 8.78 14.99 25.41
C THR A 73 7.90 16.16 25.80
N ASP A 74 8.06 16.69 27.01
CA ASP A 74 7.35 17.87 27.49
C ASP A 74 7.92 19.20 26.98
N SER A 75 9.07 19.14 26.31
CA SER A 75 9.76 20.28 25.70
C SER A 75 9.73 20.18 24.16
N ASN A 76 9.86 21.32 23.51
CA ASN A 76 9.89 21.42 22.04
C ASN A 76 8.62 20.88 21.35
N GLN A 77 7.47 21.06 21.99
CA GLN A 77 6.17 20.75 21.41
C GLN A 77 5.52 21.99 20.83
N VAL A 78 5.04 21.88 19.60
CA VAL A 78 4.20 22.90 18.97
C VAL A 78 2.87 22.24 18.61
N VAL A 79 1.78 22.82 19.09
CA VAL A 79 0.43 22.39 18.72
C VAL A 79 -0.17 23.45 17.81
N ALA A 80 -0.46 23.08 16.58
CA ALA A 80 -1.12 23.92 15.61
C ALA A 80 -2.51 23.35 15.29
N LEU A 81 -3.53 24.17 15.45
CA LEU A 81 -4.92 23.81 15.15
C LEU A 81 -5.39 24.55 13.91
N PHE A 82 -5.76 23.80 12.89
CA PHE A 82 -6.31 24.33 11.65
C PHE A 82 -7.79 23.96 11.54
N GLY A 83 -8.62 24.90 11.17
CA GLY A 83 -10.04 24.68 10.95
C GLY A 83 -10.57 25.60 9.86
N PRO A 84 -11.66 25.20 9.17
CA PRO A 84 -12.30 26.08 8.21
C PRO A 84 -12.92 27.30 8.91
N GLU A 85 -12.86 28.46 8.28
CA GLU A 85 -13.61 29.63 8.72
C GLU A 85 -15.09 29.42 8.38
N LYS A 86 -15.85 28.99 9.39
CA LYS A 86 -17.28 28.68 9.24
C LYS A 86 -18.06 29.31 10.38
N GLU A 87 -19.18 29.95 10.06
CA GLU A 87 -20.08 30.55 11.05
C GLU A 87 -20.52 29.49 12.09
N GLY A 88 -20.43 29.87 13.37
CA GLY A 88 -20.76 28.98 14.50
C GLY A 88 -19.66 27.99 14.90
N LEU A 89 -18.58 27.85 14.14
CA LEU A 89 -17.43 27.00 14.51
C LEU A 89 -16.54 27.78 15.49
N LYS A 90 -16.45 27.28 16.72
CA LYS A 90 -15.52 27.83 17.74
C LYS A 90 -14.36 26.86 17.89
N LEU A 91 -13.16 27.30 17.57
CA LEU A 91 -11.96 26.52 17.85
C LEU A 91 -11.69 26.52 19.36
N PRO A 92 -11.15 25.42 19.92
CA PRO A 92 -10.77 25.36 21.33
C PRO A 92 -9.74 26.43 21.67
N THR A 93 -9.81 26.93 22.89
CA THR A 93 -8.82 27.88 23.41
C THR A 93 -7.49 27.18 23.69
N GLU A 94 -6.41 27.95 23.80
CA GLU A 94 -5.10 27.44 24.18
C GLU A 94 -5.14 26.67 25.50
N ASP A 95 -5.85 27.18 26.50
CA ASP A 95 -6.00 26.52 27.80
C ASP A 95 -6.79 25.21 27.71
N ALA A 96 -7.80 25.15 26.86
CA ALA A 96 -8.53 23.91 26.60
C ALA A 96 -7.62 22.84 26.00
N ILE A 97 -6.75 23.23 25.05
CA ILE A 97 -5.77 22.31 24.45
C ILE A 97 -4.74 21.87 25.48
N LYS A 98 -4.18 22.77 26.27
CA LYS A 98 -3.23 22.44 27.35
C LYS A 98 -3.84 21.48 28.38
N ASN A 99 -5.09 21.68 28.77
CA ASN A 99 -5.79 20.81 29.71
C ASN A 99 -6.06 19.44 29.08
N LEU A 100 -6.42 19.37 27.79
CA LEU A 100 -6.58 18.11 27.06
C LEU A 100 -5.28 17.32 27.02
N LEU A 101 -4.16 17.96 26.70
CA LEU A 101 -2.84 17.30 26.68
C LEU A 101 -2.46 16.74 28.05
N LYS A 102 -2.75 17.48 29.14
CA LYS A 102 -2.53 16.98 30.51
C LYS A 102 -3.43 15.78 30.84
N ALA A 103 -4.71 15.85 30.44
CA ALA A 103 -5.65 14.76 30.67
C ALA A 103 -5.23 13.47 29.96
N VAL A 104 -4.86 13.56 28.67
CA VAL A 104 -4.40 12.43 27.87
C VAL A 104 -3.16 11.76 28.45
N LYS A 105 -2.21 12.54 29.01
CA LYS A 105 -1.02 11.98 29.70
C LYS A 105 -1.34 11.15 30.92
N SER A 106 -2.41 11.48 31.61
CA SER A 106 -2.85 10.75 32.80
C SER A 106 -3.86 9.64 32.51
N GLU A 107 -4.35 9.55 31.27
CA GLU A 107 -5.35 8.57 30.87
C GLU A 107 -4.74 7.16 30.79
N LYS A 108 -5.40 6.19 31.43
CA LYS A 108 -5.02 4.79 31.32
C LYS A 108 -5.60 4.19 30.06
N LEU A 109 -4.77 4.16 29.01
CA LEU A 109 -5.16 3.59 27.72
C LEU A 109 -5.16 2.07 27.74
N THR A 110 -6.15 1.47 27.08
CA THR A 110 -6.14 0.04 26.78
C THR A 110 -5.37 -0.20 25.47
N PRO A 111 -4.53 -1.27 25.40
CA PRO A 111 -3.82 -1.59 24.18
C PRO A 111 -4.78 -1.80 23.01
N TYR A 112 -4.41 -1.29 21.84
CA TYR A 112 -5.15 -1.56 20.61
C TYR A 112 -5.06 -3.05 20.26
N VAL A 113 -6.22 -3.68 20.10
CA VAL A 113 -6.32 -5.08 19.65
C VAL A 113 -6.60 -5.08 18.15
N ASP A 114 -5.63 -5.54 17.40
CA ASP A 114 -5.73 -5.62 15.95
C ASP A 114 -6.52 -6.87 15.53
N LYS A 115 -7.77 -6.67 15.13
CA LYS A 115 -8.62 -7.74 14.62
C LYS A 115 -8.38 -7.88 13.12
N VAL A 116 -7.46 -8.76 12.74
CA VAL A 116 -7.25 -9.13 11.34
C VAL A 116 -7.92 -10.47 11.09
N SER A 117 -8.80 -10.53 10.10
CA SER A 117 -9.39 -11.80 9.67
C SER A 117 -8.33 -12.65 8.96
N ASN A 118 -8.28 -13.93 9.28
CA ASN A 118 -7.48 -14.93 8.59
C ASN A 118 -8.26 -15.65 7.48
N GLU A 119 -9.46 -15.17 7.16
CA GLU A 119 -10.26 -15.73 6.07
C GLU A 119 -9.56 -15.49 4.73
N PRO A 120 -9.71 -16.41 3.76
CA PRO A 120 -9.24 -16.16 2.42
C PRO A 120 -10.07 -15.06 1.75
N LEU A 121 -9.45 -14.26 0.86
CA LEU A 121 -10.15 -13.21 0.11
C LEU A 121 -11.36 -13.74 -0.67
N MET A 122 -11.28 -14.98 -1.10
CA MET A 122 -12.39 -15.67 -1.78
C MET A 122 -12.63 -17.02 -1.07
N LYS A 123 -13.87 -17.27 -0.69
CA LYS A 123 -14.26 -18.55 -0.04
C LYS A 123 -14.02 -19.73 -0.97
N GLU A 124 -14.29 -19.53 -2.26
CA GLU A 124 -14.07 -20.54 -3.30
C GLU A 124 -13.18 -19.93 -4.40
N ALA A 125 -12.13 -20.65 -4.78
CA ALA A 125 -11.33 -20.24 -5.91
C ALA A 125 -12.16 -20.30 -7.20
N PRO A 126 -12.10 -19.29 -8.08
CA PRO A 126 -12.82 -19.31 -9.34
C PRO A 126 -12.34 -20.51 -10.18
N LYS A 127 -13.29 -21.18 -10.82
CA LYS A 127 -12.95 -22.29 -11.74
C LYS A 127 -12.24 -21.72 -12.96
N GLY A 128 -11.01 -22.13 -13.19
CA GLY A 128 -10.22 -21.71 -14.33
C GLY A 128 -10.85 -22.14 -15.66
N GLY A 129 -10.80 -21.26 -16.65
CA GLY A 129 -11.13 -21.61 -18.03
C GLY A 129 -10.03 -22.49 -18.66
N LYS A 130 -10.36 -23.22 -19.74
CA LYS A 130 -9.37 -23.97 -20.53
C LYS A 130 -8.83 -23.09 -21.66
N ILE A 131 -7.56 -23.23 -21.98
CA ILE A 131 -6.97 -22.63 -23.18
C ILE A 131 -7.41 -23.52 -24.37
N ILE A 132 -8.10 -22.93 -25.33
CA ILE A 132 -8.57 -23.62 -26.55
C ILE A 132 -7.76 -23.25 -27.80
N SER A 133 -6.98 -22.17 -27.76
CA SER A 133 -6.08 -21.76 -28.85
C SER A 133 -4.91 -20.97 -28.29
N GLU A 134 -3.74 -21.21 -28.89
CA GLU A 134 -2.52 -20.45 -28.65
C GLU A 134 -1.92 -20.02 -29.98
N LYS A 135 -1.58 -18.75 -30.13
CA LYS A 135 -0.90 -18.18 -31.29
C LYS A 135 0.25 -17.30 -30.85
N LYS A 136 1.41 -17.50 -31.44
CA LYS A 136 2.58 -16.62 -31.26
C LYS A 136 2.57 -15.55 -32.36
N ASP A 137 2.95 -14.36 -31.98
CA ASP A 137 3.17 -13.23 -32.88
C ASP A 137 4.64 -12.78 -32.72
N ASP A 138 5.44 -13.11 -33.72
CA ASP A 138 6.87 -12.85 -33.70
C ASP A 138 7.19 -11.36 -33.94
N ILE A 139 6.27 -10.60 -34.58
CA ILE A 139 6.46 -9.18 -34.84
C ILE A 139 6.44 -8.39 -33.54
N PHE A 140 5.45 -8.67 -32.68
CA PHE A 140 5.30 -7.98 -31.39
C PHE A 140 5.90 -8.77 -30.22
N GLY A 141 6.38 -10.00 -30.44
CA GLY A 141 6.90 -10.88 -29.42
C GLY A 141 5.83 -11.22 -28.37
N THR A 142 4.59 -11.48 -28.82
CA THR A 142 3.45 -11.77 -27.93
C THR A 142 2.94 -13.19 -28.15
N THR A 143 2.27 -13.72 -27.14
CA THR A 143 1.48 -14.95 -27.21
C THR A 143 0.02 -14.62 -26.95
N MET A 144 -0.83 -14.94 -27.89
CA MET A 144 -2.29 -14.77 -27.76
C MET A 144 -2.93 -16.11 -27.40
N LEU A 145 -3.62 -16.14 -26.28
CA LEU A 145 -4.42 -17.29 -25.83
C LEU A 145 -5.91 -16.97 -26.03
N THR A 146 -6.67 -17.98 -26.43
CA THR A 146 -8.14 -17.91 -26.38
C THR A 146 -8.62 -18.90 -25.33
N LEU A 147 -9.43 -18.42 -24.39
CA LEU A 147 -10.01 -19.24 -23.33
C LEU A 147 -11.36 -19.83 -23.75
N SER A 148 -11.77 -20.91 -23.09
CA SER A 148 -13.04 -21.62 -23.38
C SER A 148 -14.31 -20.75 -23.19
N ASN A 149 -14.20 -19.64 -22.47
CA ASN A 149 -15.27 -18.65 -22.30
C ASN A 149 -15.21 -17.49 -23.31
N GLY A 150 -14.34 -17.60 -24.34
CA GLY A 150 -14.16 -16.58 -25.37
C GLY A 150 -13.21 -15.42 -25.03
N VAL A 151 -12.71 -15.34 -23.80
CA VAL A 151 -11.75 -14.30 -23.41
C VAL A 151 -10.45 -14.50 -24.18
N LYS A 152 -9.91 -13.41 -24.74
CA LYS A 152 -8.60 -13.37 -25.37
C LYS A 152 -7.59 -12.78 -24.38
N VAL A 153 -6.47 -13.47 -24.16
CA VAL A 153 -5.38 -13.05 -23.30
C VAL A 153 -4.13 -12.86 -24.14
N ILE A 154 -3.57 -11.65 -24.13
CA ILE A 154 -2.32 -11.34 -24.84
C ILE A 154 -1.22 -11.21 -23.79
N ILE A 155 -0.22 -12.06 -23.91
CA ILE A 155 0.92 -12.10 -22.99
C ILE A 155 2.16 -11.59 -23.71
N LYS A 156 2.86 -10.66 -23.09
CA LYS A 156 4.19 -10.20 -23.52
C LYS A 156 5.16 -10.31 -22.35
N LYS A 157 6.17 -11.13 -22.48
CA LYS A 157 7.28 -11.18 -21.52
C LYS A 157 8.23 -10.02 -21.84
N THR A 158 8.59 -9.25 -20.82
CA THR A 158 9.55 -8.14 -20.91
C THR A 158 10.60 -8.27 -19.83
N ASP A 159 11.69 -7.55 -19.96
CA ASP A 159 12.79 -7.46 -19.00
C ASP A 159 12.93 -6.05 -18.41
N PHE A 160 11.91 -5.20 -18.57
CA PHE A 160 11.94 -3.82 -18.08
C PHE A 160 12.02 -3.74 -16.56
N LYS A 161 11.37 -4.70 -15.88
CA LYS A 161 11.43 -4.89 -14.45
C LYS A 161 11.47 -6.37 -14.10
N ALA A 162 12.18 -6.71 -13.02
CA ALA A 162 12.34 -8.09 -12.58
C ALA A 162 11.16 -8.60 -11.74
N ASP A 163 10.46 -7.69 -11.06
CA ASP A 163 9.43 -8.00 -10.05
C ASP A 163 8.13 -7.22 -10.29
N GLU A 164 7.65 -7.22 -11.54
CA GLU A 164 6.39 -6.54 -11.88
C GLU A 164 5.59 -7.35 -12.90
N ILE A 165 4.31 -7.57 -12.61
CA ILE A 165 3.32 -8.08 -13.55
C ILE A 165 2.25 -7.01 -13.73
N ARG A 166 2.04 -6.56 -14.96
CA ARG A 166 0.96 -5.63 -15.31
C ARG A 166 -0.12 -6.34 -16.10
N MET A 167 -1.35 -6.21 -15.68
CA MET A 167 -2.51 -6.73 -16.39
C MET A 167 -3.48 -5.59 -16.68
N LYS A 168 -4.01 -5.56 -17.91
CA LYS A 168 -5.09 -4.65 -18.30
C LYS A 168 -6.21 -5.49 -18.90
N GLY A 169 -7.41 -5.36 -18.34
CA GLY A 169 -8.63 -5.94 -18.91
C GLY A 169 -9.41 -4.88 -19.67
N VAL A 170 -9.97 -5.25 -20.83
CA VAL A 170 -10.86 -4.39 -21.63
C VAL A 170 -12.12 -5.19 -21.96
N SER A 171 -13.27 -4.63 -21.64
CA SER A 171 -14.57 -5.13 -22.06
C SER A 171 -15.28 -4.02 -22.81
N MET A 172 -15.87 -4.37 -23.94
CA MET A 172 -16.63 -3.39 -24.75
C MET A 172 -17.99 -3.12 -24.08
N GLY A 173 -18.48 -1.90 -24.20
CA GLY A 173 -19.76 -1.47 -23.67
C GLY A 173 -19.61 -0.32 -22.68
N GLY A 174 -19.47 -0.61 -21.38
CA GLY A 174 -19.41 0.42 -20.36
C GLY A 174 -20.67 1.29 -20.31
N SER A 175 -20.54 2.60 -20.11
CA SER A 175 -21.65 3.55 -20.00
C SER A 175 -22.56 3.60 -21.23
N SER A 176 -22.06 3.24 -22.42
CA SER A 176 -22.86 3.23 -23.66
C SER A 176 -23.95 2.17 -23.70
N LEU A 177 -23.94 1.22 -22.77
CA LEU A 177 -24.99 0.19 -22.63
C LEU A 177 -26.20 0.67 -21.83
N PHE A 178 -26.15 1.83 -21.23
CA PHE A 178 -27.16 2.37 -20.32
C PHE A 178 -27.75 3.67 -20.88
N PRO A 179 -29.06 3.94 -20.56
CA PRO A 179 -29.68 5.19 -20.96
C PRO A 179 -29.11 6.38 -20.16
N ASP A 180 -29.24 7.58 -20.69
CA ASP A 180 -28.74 8.82 -20.06
C ASP A 180 -29.26 9.03 -18.63
N SER A 181 -30.43 8.51 -18.29
CA SER A 181 -31.01 8.56 -16.96
C SER A 181 -30.19 7.80 -15.90
N GLU A 182 -29.33 6.87 -16.31
CA GLU A 182 -28.50 6.05 -15.42
C GLU A 182 -27.06 6.57 -15.28
N ILE A 183 -26.67 7.62 -16.01
CA ILE A 183 -25.29 8.14 -16.03
C ILE A 183 -24.81 8.52 -14.63
N ILE A 184 -25.66 9.07 -13.77
CA ILE A 184 -25.29 9.44 -12.40
C ILE A 184 -24.91 8.20 -11.59
N ASN A 185 -25.66 7.11 -11.74
CA ASN A 185 -25.38 5.85 -11.05
C ASN A 185 -24.10 5.20 -11.54
N ILE A 186 -23.84 5.27 -12.84
CA ILE A 186 -22.63 4.72 -13.48
C ILE A 186 -21.39 5.48 -13.02
N ASN A 187 -21.45 6.80 -12.93
CA ASN A 187 -20.34 7.61 -12.43
C ASN A 187 -20.03 7.38 -10.94
N GLY A 188 -20.95 6.75 -10.22
CA GLY A 188 -20.74 6.33 -8.82
C GLY A 188 -19.94 5.03 -8.65
N LEU A 189 -19.56 4.34 -9.73
CA LEU A 189 -18.85 3.05 -9.65
C LEU A 189 -17.49 3.14 -8.95
N ASP A 190 -16.83 4.28 -9.04
CA ASP A 190 -15.55 4.52 -8.31
C ASP A 190 -15.72 4.40 -6.79
N ALA A 191 -16.93 4.65 -6.26
CA ALA A 191 -17.22 4.48 -4.85
C ALA A 191 -17.30 3.00 -4.43
N VAL A 192 -17.46 2.06 -5.34
CA VAL A 192 -17.55 0.62 -5.03
C VAL A 192 -16.26 0.13 -4.36
N ALA A 193 -15.11 0.64 -4.81
CA ALA A 193 -13.82 0.29 -4.21
C ALA A 193 -13.70 0.68 -2.73
N LEU A 194 -14.44 1.70 -2.28
CA LEU A 194 -14.47 2.13 -0.88
C LEU A 194 -15.20 1.13 0.02
N GLY A 195 -16.03 0.26 -0.55
CA GLY A 195 -16.75 -0.78 0.18
C GLY A 195 -15.88 -1.99 0.59
N GLY A 196 -14.67 -2.09 0.05
CA GLY A 196 -13.81 -3.26 0.26
C GLY A 196 -14.02 -4.37 -0.75
N LEU A 197 -13.72 -5.61 -0.37
CA LEU A 197 -13.81 -6.77 -1.25
C LEU A 197 -14.34 -8.00 -0.48
N GLY A 198 -15.40 -8.60 -0.97
CA GLY A 198 -16.01 -9.78 -0.33
C GLY A 198 -16.49 -9.48 1.09
N ASN A 199 -15.92 -10.15 2.09
CA ASN A 199 -16.24 -9.94 3.49
C ASN A 199 -15.32 -8.91 4.20
N PHE A 200 -14.41 -8.29 3.46
CA PHE A 200 -13.42 -7.36 4.02
C PHE A 200 -13.79 -5.91 3.71
N SER A 201 -13.86 -5.07 4.72
CA SER A 201 -13.85 -3.62 4.54
C SER A 201 -12.54 -3.17 3.88
N ALA A 202 -12.49 -1.95 3.34
CA ALA A 202 -11.26 -1.40 2.76
C ALA A 202 -10.08 -1.42 3.74
N ILE A 203 -10.32 -1.10 5.02
CA ILE A 203 -9.29 -1.11 6.08
C ILE A 203 -8.81 -2.53 6.38
N GLU A 204 -9.72 -3.50 6.44
CA GLU A 204 -9.35 -4.90 6.67
C GLU A 204 -8.59 -5.48 5.49
N LEU A 205 -8.98 -5.10 4.26
CA LEU A 205 -8.31 -5.51 3.04
C LEU A 205 -6.84 -5.05 3.01
N GLU A 206 -6.57 -3.79 3.37
CA GLU A 206 -5.20 -3.29 3.52
C GLU A 206 -4.39 -4.12 4.51
N LYS A 207 -5.01 -4.50 5.63
CA LYS A 207 -4.33 -5.32 6.65
C LYS A 207 -4.02 -6.74 6.16
N VAL A 208 -4.95 -7.35 5.44
CA VAL A 208 -4.78 -8.72 4.89
C VAL A 208 -3.77 -8.76 3.74
N LEU A 209 -3.68 -7.66 2.99
CA LEU A 209 -2.73 -7.52 1.88
C LEU A 209 -1.35 -7.01 2.30
N ALA A 210 -1.13 -6.71 3.58
CA ALA A 210 0.17 -6.23 4.05
C ALA A 210 1.30 -7.19 3.66
N GLY A 211 2.40 -6.65 3.13
CA GLY A 211 3.52 -7.42 2.59
C GLY A 211 3.26 -8.00 1.19
N LYS A 212 2.12 -7.72 0.58
CA LYS A 212 1.80 -8.06 -0.82
C LYS A 212 1.66 -6.78 -1.64
N LYS A 213 2.22 -6.77 -2.83
CA LYS A 213 2.12 -5.62 -3.74
C LYS A 213 1.15 -5.97 -4.87
N ALA A 214 -0.14 -5.75 -4.62
CA ALA A 214 -1.21 -5.95 -5.58
C ALA A 214 -2.17 -4.77 -5.54
N SER A 215 -2.56 -4.26 -6.70
CA SER A 215 -3.59 -3.21 -6.84
C SER A 215 -4.42 -3.46 -8.09
N VAL A 216 -5.70 -3.09 -8.03
CA VAL A 216 -6.62 -3.04 -9.16
C VAL A 216 -7.11 -1.61 -9.26
N ASN A 217 -6.92 -0.98 -10.44
CA ASN A 217 -7.29 0.41 -10.73
C ASN A 217 -8.19 0.47 -11.97
#